data_75c7d149cdb87a1817bdb02e6f0c3a94
#
_entry.id   75c7d149cdb87a1817bdb02e6f0c3a94
#
_cell.length_a   1.000
_cell.length_b   1.000
_cell.length_c   1.000
_cell.angle_alpha   90.00
_cell.angle_beta   90.00
_cell.angle_gamma   90.00
#
_symmetry.space_group_name_H-M   'P 1'
#
loop_
_entity.id
_entity.type
_entity.pdbx_description
1 polymer ?
#
loop_
_entity_poly.entity_id
_entity_poly.type
_entity_poly.pdbx_seq_one_letter_code
_entity_poly.pdbx_strand_id
1 'polypeptide(L)'
;IQCNKCAYVCPHASIRPFVLDEAELAASPYKAGETLEMKVPAAMKGMHFRMQVDVLDCLGCGNCVDVCPGNKNGKALSMSDLESQLGEAPRWDYCAENVKSKQHLVDIKSNVKNSQFATPLFEFSGACSGCGETPYVKLISQLFGDREMVSNATGCSSIYSGSIPSTPYTTNDKGKGVAWANSLFEDFCEFGLGMTLAVEKMRERLVKLMNRAIEGDSCPAETKELFAAWIADKDNTERSIELEAQITPIVKANADKCEICKEIASLSQYLIKKSQWIIGGDGASYDIGFGGLDHVLASGKNVNILVLDTEVYSNTGGQASKATPVGAIAKFAAAGKRVRKKDLGLIASTYGYVYCAQVAMGADQAQTLKAIREAEAYDGPSIIIAYAPCINHGLKAGMGKSQAEEEKAVKCGYWHLWRYNPALEAEGKNPFTLDSKEPDWSGFQDFLKGEVRYASVMKQYPQEAEELFKAAEENAKWRYNSYKRPVSYTHLR
;
A
#
# COMPACT_ATOMS: atom_id res chain seq x y z
N ILE A 1 12.67 12.06 17.56
CA ILE A 1 11.98 13.00 16.64
C ILE A 1 10.48 12.67 16.54
N GLN A 2 10.09 11.44 16.79
CA GLN A 2 8.69 10.96 16.68
C GLN A 2 8.06 11.18 15.29
N CYS A 3 8.83 11.04 14.21
CA CYS A 3 8.33 11.24 12.84
C CYS A 3 7.77 9.97 12.20
N ASN A 4 8.02 8.80 12.78
CA ASN A 4 7.57 7.47 12.37
C ASN A 4 8.00 7.01 10.95
N LYS A 5 8.93 7.71 10.30
CA LYS A 5 9.41 7.33 8.96
C LYS A 5 10.04 5.94 8.92
N CYS A 6 10.72 5.54 10.01
CA CYS A 6 11.29 4.20 10.14
C CYS A 6 10.23 3.09 10.15
N ALA A 7 9.13 3.29 10.86
CA ALA A 7 8.00 2.36 10.86
C ALA A 7 7.32 2.33 9.48
N TYR A 8 7.20 3.49 8.82
CA TYR A 8 6.56 3.61 7.51
C TYR A 8 7.22 2.73 6.44
N VAL A 9 8.56 2.71 6.40
CA VAL A 9 9.32 1.96 5.39
C VAL A 9 9.72 0.55 5.82
N CYS A 10 9.40 0.14 7.05
CA CYS A 10 9.80 -1.18 7.52
C CYS A 10 9.07 -2.27 6.72
N PRO A 11 9.81 -3.15 5.98
CA PRO A 11 9.17 -4.17 5.15
C PRO A 11 8.54 -5.30 5.95
N HIS A 12 8.85 -5.39 7.24
CA HIS A 12 8.48 -6.52 8.11
C HIS A 12 7.59 -6.12 9.29
N ALA A 13 7.28 -4.82 9.42
CA ALA A 13 6.53 -4.25 10.54
C ALA A 13 7.16 -4.49 11.94
N SER A 14 8.46 -4.81 12.00
CA SER A 14 9.18 -5.09 13.25
C SER A 14 9.58 -3.84 14.04
N ILE A 15 9.40 -2.64 13.51
CA ILE A 15 9.62 -1.38 14.25
C ILE A 15 8.34 -0.56 14.25
N ARG A 16 7.82 -0.27 15.46
CA ARG A 16 6.51 0.39 15.64
C ARG A 16 6.56 1.49 16.68
N PRO A 17 5.81 2.60 16.46
CA PRO A 17 5.58 3.59 17.49
C PRO A 17 4.46 3.10 18.43
N PHE A 18 4.77 2.98 19.71
CA PHE A 18 3.78 2.75 20.75
C PHE A 18 3.56 4.04 21.53
N VAL A 19 2.30 4.31 21.89
CA VAL A 19 1.89 5.45 22.69
C VAL A 19 1.16 4.91 23.92
N LEU A 20 1.77 5.05 25.08
CA LEU A 20 1.29 4.53 26.36
C LEU A 20 0.57 5.64 27.13
N ASP A 21 -0.58 5.33 27.67
CA ASP A 21 -1.17 6.17 28.72
C ASP A 21 -0.49 5.92 30.09
N GLU A 22 -0.90 6.66 31.13
CA GLU A 22 -0.27 6.56 32.46
C GLU A 22 -0.40 5.17 33.09
N ALA A 23 -1.51 4.48 32.88
CA ALA A 23 -1.75 3.14 33.41
C ALA A 23 -0.90 2.08 32.69
N GLU A 24 -0.87 2.15 31.36
CA GLU A 24 -0.02 1.30 30.52
C GLU A 24 1.48 1.53 30.83
N LEU A 25 1.90 2.79 31.03
CA LEU A 25 3.26 3.10 31.40
C LEU A 25 3.62 2.56 32.79
N ALA A 26 2.75 2.74 33.77
CA ALA A 26 3.00 2.26 35.14
C ALA A 26 3.13 0.73 35.24
N ALA A 27 2.44 0.00 34.37
CA ALA A 27 2.53 -1.47 34.28
C ALA A 27 3.66 -1.96 33.37
N SER A 28 4.34 -1.05 32.64
CA SER A 28 5.33 -1.41 31.62
C SER A 28 6.69 -1.76 32.25
N PRO A 29 7.54 -2.50 31.52
CA PRO A 29 8.93 -2.77 31.91
C PRO A 29 9.87 -1.56 31.68
N TYR A 30 9.35 -0.40 31.27
CA TYR A 30 10.17 0.78 31.02
C TYR A 30 10.54 1.51 32.32
N LYS A 31 11.78 1.95 32.38
CA LYS A 31 12.30 2.79 33.45
C LYS A 31 12.09 4.27 33.12
N ALA A 32 12.21 5.12 34.15
CA ALA A 32 12.15 6.56 33.97
C ALA A 32 13.20 7.04 32.93
N GLY A 33 12.73 7.82 31.96
CA GLY A 33 13.56 8.35 30.85
C GLY A 33 13.70 7.43 29.63
N GLU A 34 13.16 6.20 29.65
CA GLU A 34 13.19 5.31 28.49
C GLU A 34 12.06 5.56 27.49
N THR A 35 11.05 6.35 27.87
CA THR A 35 9.97 6.84 27.02
C THR A 35 10.04 8.35 26.86
N LEU A 36 9.42 8.88 25.81
CA LEU A 36 9.37 10.32 25.54
C LEU A 36 7.93 10.82 25.61
N GLU A 37 7.72 11.94 26.29
CA GLU A 37 6.39 12.58 26.31
C GLU A 37 5.95 12.96 24.88
N MET A 38 4.71 12.67 24.56
CA MET A 38 4.05 13.10 23.33
C MET A 38 3.65 14.57 23.41
N LYS A 39 4.11 15.34 22.44
CA LYS A 39 3.74 16.76 22.29
C LYS A 39 2.74 16.99 21.15
N VAL A 40 2.83 16.20 20.12
CA VAL A 40 2.00 16.25 18.90
C VAL A 40 1.71 14.82 18.43
N PRO A 41 0.49 14.51 18.02
CA PRO A 41 -0.70 15.37 17.92
C PRO A 41 -1.27 15.77 19.29
N ALA A 42 -2.08 16.85 19.32
CA ALA A 42 -2.62 17.40 20.56
C ALA A 42 -3.44 16.40 21.38
N ALA A 43 -4.19 15.51 20.69
CA ALA A 43 -4.99 14.47 21.33
C ALA A 43 -4.17 13.40 22.10
N MET A 44 -2.86 13.30 21.82
CA MET A 44 -1.93 12.38 22.52
C MET A 44 -0.99 13.12 23.49
N LYS A 45 -1.23 14.42 23.72
CA LYS A 45 -0.37 15.21 24.62
C LYS A 45 -0.38 14.64 26.03
N GLY A 46 0.80 14.51 26.63
CA GLY A 46 0.98 13.93 27.95
C GLY A 46 1.11 12.41 27.98
N MET A 47 0.75 11.71 26.91
CA MET A 47 1.05 10.27 26.77
C MET A 47 2.55 10.05 26.52
N HIS A 48 3.00 8.81 26.64
CA HIS A 48 4.39 8.42 26.53
C HIS A 48 4.67 7.64 25.24
N PHE A 49 5.62 8.11 24.46
CA PHE A 49 6.03 7.53 23.20
C PHE A 49 7.25 6.61 23.35
N ARG A 50 7.17 5.45 22.77
CA ARG A 50 8.34 4.58 22.55
C ARG A 50 8.35 4.09 21.10
N MET A 51 9.49 4.21 20.43
CA MET A 51 9.74 3.46 19.20
C MET A 51 10.36 2.12 19.61
N GLN A 52 9.58 1.05 19.49
CA GLN A 52 10.01 -0.29 19.90
C GLN A 52 10.29 -1.14 18.67
N VAL A 53 11.31 -1.99 18.78
CA VAL A 53 11.68 -2.97 17.74
C VAL A 53 11.42 -4.36 18.29
N ASP A 54 10.78 -5.20 17.46
CA ASP A 54 10.82 -6.63 17.65
C ASP A 54 12.19 -7.14 17.22
N VAL A 55 13.03 -7.42 18.17
CA VAL A 55 14.43 -7.79 17.90
C VAL A 55 14.57 -9.23 17.39
N LEU A 56 13.59 -10.09 17.69
CA LEU A 56 13.60 -11.49 17.26
C LEU A 56 13.11 -11.65 15.82
N ASP A 57 12.14 -10.81 15.40
CA ASP A 57 11.56 -10.85 14.04
C ASP A 57 12.12 -9.76 13.12
N CYS A 58 13.07 -8.94 13.58
CA CYS A 58 13.74 -7.96 12.74
C CYS A 58 14.71 -8.60 11.77
N LEU A 59 14.50 -8.43 10.45
CA LEU A 59 15.37 -8.95 9.39
C LEU A 59 16.73 -8.24 9.26
N GLY A 60 17.02 -7.23 10.09
CA GLY A 60 18.30 -6.53 10.09
C GLY A 60 18.63 -5.76 8.80
N CYS A 61 17.65 -5.44 7.96
CA CYS A 61 17.89 -4.83 6.64
C CYS A 61 18.49 -3.40 6.70
N GLY A 62 18.21 -2.64 7.75
CA GLY A 62 18.75 -1.27 7.93
C GLY A 62 17.96 -0.15 7.25
N ASN A 63 16.87 -0.41 6.51
CA ASN A 63 16.05 0.63 5.87
C ASN A 63 15.57 1.69 6.85
N CYS A 64 15.15 1.29 8.06
CA CYS A 64 14.71 2.22 9.12
C CYS A 64 15.82 3.19 9.56
N VAL A 65 17.06 2.71 9.64
CA VAL A 65 18.23 3.54 9.95
C VAL A 65 18.56 4.47 8.78
N ASP A 66 18.43 3.96 7.56
CA ASP A 66 18.73 4.73 6.36
C ASP A 66 17.83 5.95 6.20
N VAL A 67 16.50 5.77 6.31
CA VAL A 67 15.53 6.87 6.18
C VAL A 67 15.43 7.78 7.42
N CYS A 68 16.09 7.45 8.52
CA CYS A 68 16.05 8.25 9.73
C CYS A 68 16.68 9.62 9.47
N PRO A 69 15.93 10.74 9.56
CA PRO A 69 16.47 12.06 9.25
C PRO A 69 17.48 12.54 10.29
N GLY A 70 17.48 11.90 11.48
CA GLY A 70 18.33 12.31 12.57
C GLY A 70 18.03 13.71 13.11
N ASN A 71 19.01 14.28 13.77
CA ASN A 71 19.07 15.67 14.23
C ASN A 71 20.53 16.14 14.27
N LYS A 72 20.80 17.28 14.90
CA LYS A 72 22.18 17.82 15.06
C LYS A 72 23.17 16.83 15.70
N ASN A 73 22.66 15.85 16.47
CA ASN A 73 23.46 14.85 17.18
C ASN A 73 23.55 13.50 16.43
N GLY A 74 23.09 13.43 15.19
CA GLY A 74 23.09 12.22 14.36
C GLY A 74 21.73 11.54 14.24
N LYS A 75 21.72 10.32 13.73
CA LYS A 75 20.51 9.52 13.57
C LYS A 75 19.97 9.02 14.91
N ALA A 76 18.65 8.88 15.03
CA ALA A 76 18.01 8.35 16.24
C ALA A 76 18.06 6.81 16.31
N LEU A 77 18.38 6.15 15.21
CA LEU A 77 18.49 4.70 15.09
C LEU A 77 19.89 4.33 14.62
N SER A 78 20.39 3.21 15.12
CA SER A 78 21.62 2.56 14.67
C SER A 78 21.42 1.06 14.57
N MET A 79 22.23 0.38 13.76
CA MET A 79 22.30 -1.08 13.77
C MET A 79 23.16 -1.51 14.96
N SER A 80 22.77 -2.59 15.61
CA SER A 80 23.47 -3.20 16.75
C SER A 80 23.42 -4.72 16.65
N ASP A 81 24.35 -5.41 17.30
CA ASP A 81 24.32 -6.86 17.36
C ASP A 81 23.11 -7.36 18.14
N LEU A 82 22.47 -8.42 17.65
CA LEU A 82 21.24 -8.97 18.22
C LEU A 82 21.40 -9.33 19.70
N GLU A 83 22.49 -10.00 20.04
CA GLU A 83 22.76 -10.45 21.43
C GLU A 83 22.72 -9.28 22.42
N SER A 84 23.18 -8.10 22.02
CA SER A 84 23.16 -6.88 22.84
C SER A 84 21.76 -6.31 23.03
N GLN A 85 20.78 -6.72 22.19
CA GLN A 85 19.42 -6.18 22.15
C GLN A 85 18.35 -7.18 22.64
N LEU A 86 18.72 -8.43 23.00
CA LEU A 86 17.76 -9.44 23.48
C LEU A 86 16.89 -8.97 24.66
N GLY A 87 17.41 -8.05 25.48
CA GLY A 87 16.65 -7.45 26.56
C GLY A 87 15.48 -6.56 26.13
N GLU A 88 15.34 -6.23 24.83
CA GLU A 88 14.22 -5.49 24.29
C GLU A 88 13.03 -6.40 23.92
N ALA A 89 13.22 -7.74 23.79
CA ALA A 89 12.15 -8.66 23.44
C ALA A 89 10.96 -8.63 24.42
N PRO A 90 11.16 -8.74 25.77
CA PRO A 90 10.03 -8.62 26.71
C PRO A 90 9.34 -7.25 26.68
N ARG A 91 10.04 -6.20 26.23
CA ARG A 91 9.45 -4.86 26.07
C ARG A 91 8.57 -4.78 24.86
N TRP A 92 8.98 -5.45 23.78
CA TRP A 92 8.14 -5.62 22.59
C TRP A 92 6.89 -6.41 22.92
N ASP A 93 7.00 -7.57 23.57
CA ASP A 93 5.88 -8.42 23.96
C ASP A 93 4.88 -7.62 24.80
N TYR A 94 5.37 -6.88 25.79
CA TYR A 94 4.51 -6.01 26.59
C TYR A 94 3.76 -4.99 25.73
N CYS A 95 4.45 -4.31 24.82
CA CYS A 95 3.82 -3.30 23.96
C CYS A 95 2.80 -3.92 23.01
N ALA A 96 3.11 -5.06 22.40
CA ALA A 96 2.25 -5.73 21.44
C ALA A 96 0.96 -6.28 22.09
N GLU A 97 1.06 -6.79 23.31
CA GLU A 97 -0.06 -7.45 23.99
C GLU A 97 -0.90 -6.48 24.84
N ASN A 98 -0.27 -5.50 25.48
CA ASN A 98 -0.91 -4.71 26.54
C ASN A 98 -1.18 -3.25 26.16
N VAL A 99 -0.43 -2.66 25.21
CA VAL A 99 -0.64 -1.28 24.82
C VAL A 99 -1.71 -1.17 23.76
N LYS A 100 -2.82 -0.54 24.11
CA LYS A 100 -3.97 -0.37 23.19
C LYS A 100 -3.63 0.62 22.06
N SER A 101 -4.11 0.33 20.87
CA SER A 101 -3.96 1.23 19.73
C SER A 101 -4.63 2.59 20.01
N LYS A 102 -3.88 3.67 19.78
CA LYS A 102 -4.36 5.05 19.93
C LYS A 102 -4.72 5.67 18.56
N GLN A 103 -4.89 4.85 17.52
CA GLN A 103 -5.21 5.33 16.15
C GLN A 103 -6.49 6.16 16.08
N HIS A 104 -7.47 5.90 16.96
CA HIS A 104 -8.74 6.63 17.04
C HIS A 104 -8.58 8.10 17.49
N LEU A 105 -7.44 8.47 18.04
CA LEU A 105 -7.13 9.84 18.48
C LEU A 105 -6.62 10.73 17.36
N VAL A 106 -6.38 10.19 16.16
CA VAL A 106 -5.81 10.93 15.03
C VAL A 106 -6.46 10.49 13.72
N ASP A 107 -6.45 11.37 12.73
CA ASP A 107 -6.72 10.95 11.36
C ASP A 107 -5.46 10.26 10.78
N ILE A 108 -5.50 8.93 10.72
CA ILE A 108 -4.40 8.10 10.22
C ILE A 108 -4.11 8.32 8.72
N LYS A 109 -5.05 8.91 7.99
CA LYS A 109 -4.91 9.20 6.55
C LYS A 109 -4.30 10.58 6.29
N SER A 110 -4.14 11.43 7.31
CA SER A 110 -3.73 12.83 7.17
C SER A 110 -2.26 13.02 6.79
N ASN A 111 -1.36 12.22 7.34
CA ASN A 111 0.08 12.34 7.12
C ASN A 111 0.84 11.07 7.51
N VAL A 112 2.11 10.99 7.06
CA VAL A 112 3.02 9.85 7.29
C VAL A 112 3.17 9.50 8.79
N LYS A 113 3.30 10.49 9.67
CA LYS A 113 3.43 10.24 11.11
C LYS A 113 2.19 9.57 11.67
N ASN A 114 1.03 10.11 11.36
CA ASN A 114 -0.25 9.65 11.91
C ASN A 114 -0.63 8.27 11.37
N SER A 115 -0.31 7.96 10.10
CA SER A 115 -0.61 6.65 9.52
C SER A 115 0.04 5.50 10.28
N GLN A 116 1.16 5.74 10.93
CA GLN A 116 1.92 4.72 11.64
C GLN A 116 1.45 4.49 13.09
N PHE A 117 0.49 5.26 13.59
CA PHE A 117 -0.23 4.90 14.83
C PHE A 117 -1.31 3.85 14.60
N ALA A 118 -1.66 3.58 13.34
CA ALA A 118 -2.49 2.44 12.99
C ALA A 118 -1.69 1.13 13.13
N THR A 119 -2.32 0.12 13.73
CA THR A 119 -1.74 -1.22 13.84
C THR A 119 -1.57 -1.82 12.44
N PRO A 120 -0.38 -2.28 12.06
CA PRO A 120 -0.22 -3.00 10.80
C PRO A 120 -0.95 -4.34 10.90
N LEU A 121 -1.76 -4.66 9.89
CA LEU A 121 -2.44 -5.96 9.79
C LEU A 121 -1.77 -6.87 8.75
N PHE A 122 -0.58 -6.49 8.32
CA PHE A 122 0.37 -7.27 7.55
C PHE A 122 1.75 -7.13 8.20
N GLU A 123 2.26 -8.22 8.75
CA GLU A 123 3.46 -8.24 9.58
C GLU A 123 4.24 -9.56 9.45
N PHE A 124 5.55 -9.52 9.69
CA PHE A 124 6.42 -10.71 9.76
C PHE A 124 6.29 -11.64 8.55
N SER A 125 6.22 -11.03 7.36
CA SER A 125 6.08 -11.77 6.11
C SER A 125 7.37 -12.53 5.73
N GLY A 126 7.24 -13.60 4.94
CA GLY A 126 8.38 -14.33 4.39
C GLY A 126 9.10 -13.64 3.22
N ALA A 127 8.96 -12.31 3.08
CA ALA A 127 9.63 -11.54 2.03
C ALA A 127 11.14 -11.39 2.29
N CYS A 128 11.87 -11.01 1.24
CA CYS A 128 13.30 -10.73 1.33
C CYS A 128 13.61 -9.59 2.31
N SER A 129 14.75 -9.67 3.00
CA SER A 129 15.26 -8.57 3.81
C SER A 129 15.43 -7.30 2.96
N GLY A 130 14.78 -6.21 3.34
CA GLY A 130 14.80 -4.96 2.57
C GLY A 130 13.90 -4.94 1.32
N CYS A 131 12.94 -5.88 1.20
CA CYS A 131 11.98 -5.95 0.10
C CYS A 131 11.31 -4.57 -0.15
N GLY A 132 11.25 -4.15 -1.42
CA GLY A 132 10.60 -2.90 -1.81
C GLY A 132 9.08 -3.00 -1.93
N GLU A 133 8.50 -4.21 -1.98
CA GLU A 133 7.05 -4.41 -2.17
C GLU A 133 6.27 -4.30 -0.86
N THR A 134 6.72 -5.00 0.18
CA THR A 134 5.96 -5.18 1.44
C THR A 134 5.63 -3.91 2.20
N PRO A 135 6.41 -2.80 2.16
CA PRO A 135 6.01 -1.55 2.78
C PRO A 135 4.70 -0.97 2.24
N TYR A 136 4.42 -1.14 0.93
CA TYR A 136 3.16 -0.70 0.32
C TYR A 136 1.98 -1.54 0.83
N VAL A 137 2.12 -2.88 0.83
CA VAL A 137 1.08 -3.80 1.32
C VAL A 137 0.79 -3.55 2.79
N LYS A 138 1.82 -3.38 3.61
CA LYS A 138 1.69 -3.02 5.03
C LYS A 138 0.91 -1.72 5.21
N LEU A 139 1.26 -0.68 4.46
CA LEU A 139 0.58 0.63 4.58
C LEU A 139 -0.90 0.52 4.25
N ILE A 140 -1.27 -0.20 3.19
CA ILE A 140 -2.67 -0.42 2.83
C ILE A 140 -3.40 -1.15 3.96
N SER A 141 -2.80 -2.19 4.55
CA SER A 141 -3.38 -2.90 5.68
C SER A 141 -3.55 -2.02 6.94
N GLN A 142 -2.66 -1.05 7.16
CA GLN A 142 -2.80 -0.07 8.24
C GLN A 142 -3.97 0.89 8.02
N LEU A 143 -4.21 1.30 6.78
CA LEU A 143 -5.22 2.29 6.45
C LEU A 143 -6.63 1.70 6.30
N PHE A 144 -6.74 0.45 5.86
CA PHE A 144 -8.02 -0.15 5.44
C PHE A 144 -8.22 -1.59 5.90
N GLY A 145 -7.25 -2.20 6.56
CA GLY A 145 -7.20 -3.64 6.81
C GLY A 145 -8.37 -4.22 7.59
N ASP A 146 -9.08 -3.43 8.40
CA ASP A 146 -10.29 -3.84 9.11
C ASP A 146 -11.50 -4.12 8.20
N ARG A 147 -11.44 -3.67 6.95
CA ARG A 147 -12.48 -3.82 5.92
C ARG A 147 -11.91 -4.15 4.54
N GLU A 148 -10.61 -4.40 4.46
CA GLU A 148 -9.87 -4.70 3.23
C GLU A 148 -10.17 -6.12 2.73
N MET A 149 -10.33 -6.22 1.42
CA MET A 149 -10.38 -7.48 0.69
C MET A 149 -9.29 -7.48 -0.36
N VAL A 150 -8.48 -8.52 -0.40
CA VAL A 150 -7.35 -8.65 -1.33
C VAL A 150 -7.56 -9.80 -2.28
N SER A 151 -7.47 -9.53 -3.58
CA SER A 151 -7.22 -10.49 -4.64
C SER A 151 -5.77 -10.37 -5.07
N ASN A 152 -4.98 -11.43 -4.92
CA ASN A 152 -3.54 -11.39 -5.18
C ASN A 152 -3.18 -12.24 -6.39
N ALA A 153 -2.32 -11.73 -7.26
CA ALA A 153 -1.71 -12.53 -8.33
C ALA A 153 -0.67 -13.49 -7.76
N THR A 154 -0.56 -14.68 -8.33
CA THR A 154 0.55 -15.60 -8.00
C THR A 154 1.89 -14.96 -8.37
N GLY A 155 2.80 -14.88 -7.42
CA GLY A 155 4.11 -14.26 -7.56
C GLY A 155 4.73 -14.01 -6.19
N CYS A 156 5.69 -13.09 -6.07
CA CYS A 156 6.28 -12.75 -4.77
C CYS A 156 5.20 -12.35 -3.77
N SER A 157 4.29 -11.47 -4.17
CA SER A 157 3.26 -10.95 -3.27
C SER A 157 2.30 -12.01 -2.73
N SER A 158 1.96 -13.05 -3.49
CA SER A 158 1.17 -14.16 -2.97
C SER A 158 2.00 -15.11 -2.09
N ILE A 159 3.26 -15.33 -2.47
CA ILE A 159 4.13 -16.26 -1.72
C ILE A 159 4.37 -15.73 -0.30
N TYR A 160 4.76 -14.48 -0.15
CA TYR A 160 4.98 -13.92 1.18
C TYR A 160 3.67 -13.58 1.94
N SER A 161 2.51 -13.54 1.26
CA SER A 161 1.22 -13.22 1.88
C SER A 161 0.44 -14.42 2.42
N GLY A 162 0.59 -15.63 1.82
CA GLY A 162 -0.23 -16.74 2.28
C GLY A 162 0.03 -18.09 1.63
N SER A 163 1.01 -18.19 0.71
CA SER A 163 1.37 -19.47 0.07
C SER A 163 2.44 -20.25 0.84
N ILE A 164 2.96 -19.68 1.92
CA ILE A 164 3.85 -20.34 2.88
C ILE A 164 3.05 -20.77 4.12
N PRO A 165 3.58 -21.66 5.00
CA PRO A 165 2.84 -22.19 6.14
C PRO A 165 2.26 -21.14 7.10
N SER A 166 2.92 -19.98 7.22
CA SER A 166 2.46 -18.84 8.03
C SER A 166 1.89 -17.75 7.15
N THR A 167 0.74 -17.20 7.52
CA THR A 167 0.21 -15.99 6.90
C THR A 167 0.64 -14.73 7.68
N PRO A 168 1.09 -13.66 7.01
CA PRO A 168 1.46 -12.42 7.67
C PRO A 168 0.27 -11.52 8.01
N TYR A 169 -0.93 -11.88 7.60
CA TYR A 169 -2.14 -11.13 7.94
C TYR A 169 -2.62 -11.46 9.35
N THR A 170 -2.94 -10.43 10.11
CA THR A 170 -3.44 -10.50 11.48
C THR A 170 -4.73 -9.70 11.64
N THR A 171 -5.26 -9.67 12.86
CA THR A 171 -6.47 -8.92 13.20
C THR A 171 -6.16 -7.81 14.20
N ASN A 172 -6.97 -6.76 14.20
CA ASN A 172 -6.93 -5.72 15.22
C ASN A 172 -7.60 -6.18 16.54
N ASP A 173 -7.61 -5.29 17.54
CA ASP A 173 -8.22 -5.50 18.86
C ASP A 173 -9.73 -5.78 18.83
N LYS A 174 -10.40 -5.54 17.68
CA LYS A 174 -11.81 -5.86 17.43
C LYS A 174 -12.01 -7.19 16.67
N GLY A 175 -10.93 -7.94 16.44
CA GLY A 175 -10.96 -9.19 15.68
C GLY A 175 -11.23 -9.00 14.19
N LYS A 176 -11.04 -7.78 13.64
CA LYS A 176 -11.20 -7.47 12.22
C LYS A 176 -9.83 -7.43 11.54
N GLY A 177 -9.75 -7.97 10.33
CA GLY A 177 -8.53 -8.02 9.54
C GLY A 177 -8.82 -8.20 8.06
N VAL A 178 -7.76 -8.37 7.28
CA VAL A 178 -7.79 -8.47 5.82
C VAL A 178 -8.38 -9.82 5.38
N ALA A 179 -9.33 -9.78 4.46
CA ALA A 179 -9.81 -10.97 3.75
C ALA A 179 -8.94 -11.17 2.49
N TRP A 180 -8.01 -12.12 2.56
CA TRP A 180 -7.03 -12.37 1.50
C TRP A 180 -7.32 -13.66 0.75
N ALA A 181 -7.22 -13.60 -0.58
CA ALA A 181 -7.21 -14.76 -1.45
C ALA A 181 -6.28 -14.49 -2.64
N ASN A 182 -5.67 -15.56 -3.17
CA ASN A 182 -4.93 -15.44 -4.42
C ASN A 182 -5.60 -16.22 -5.55
N SER A 183 -5.30 -15.81 -6.76
CA SER A 183 -5.65 -16.49 -7.99
C SER A 183 -4.39 -16.71 -8.83
N LEU A 184 -4.54 -17.18 -10.06
CA LEU A 184 -3.43 -17.25 -10.99
C LEU A 184 -3.03 -15.83 -11.42
N PHE A 185 -1.79 -15.62 -11.84
CA PHE A 185 -1.32 -14.28 -12.17
C PHE A 185 -1.92 -13.72 -13.48
N GLU A 186 -2.50 -14.57 -14.33
CA GLU A 186 -3.23 -14.19 -15.54
C GLU A 186 -4.66 -13.74 -15.28
N ASP A 187 -5.32 -14.16 -14.19
CA ASP A 187 -6.74 -13.90 -13.92
C ASP A 187 -7.01 -13.14 -12.60
N PHE A 188 -5.96 -12.62 -11.96
CA PHE A 188 -6.06 -11.98 -10.65
C PHE A 188 -6.98 -10.75 -10.63
N CYS A 189 -7.06 -10.03 -11.75
CA CYS A 189 -7.92 -8.87 -11.89
C CYS A 189 -9.40 -9.28 -12.01
N GLU A 190 -9.70 -10.26 -12.84
CA GLU A 190 -11.05 -10.80 -13.01
C GLU A 190 -11.58 -11.43 -11.73
N PHE A 191 -10.69 -12.12 -10.99
CA PHE A 191 -11.04 -12.67 -9.68
C PHE A 191 -11.38 -11.55 -8.68
N GLY A 192 -10.60 -10.48 -8.63
CA GLY A 192 -10.87 -9.32 -7.78
C GLY A 192 -12.15 -8.58 -8.18
N LEU A 193 -12.43 -8.46 -9.47
CA LEU A 193 -13.71 -7.95 -9.97
C LEU A 193 -14.87 -8.83 -9.50
N GLY A 194 -14.72 -10.15 -9.58
CA GLY A 194 -15.72 -11.10 -9.08
C GLY A 194 -16.00 -10.93 -7.58
N MET A 195 -14.97 -10.73 -6.78
CA MET A 195 -15.12 -10.41 -5.34
C MET A 195 -15.91 -9.11 -5.13
N THR A 196 -15.62 -8.07 -5.88
CA THR A 196 -16.34 -6.79 -5.84
C THR A 196 -17.81 -6.98 -6.17
N LEU A 197 -18.12 -7.66 -7.28
CA LEU A 197 -19.48 -7.92 -7.71
C LEU A 197 -20.26 -8.78 -6.70
N ALA A 198 -19.61 -9.74 -6.06
CA ALA A 198 -20.22 -10.53 -5.00
C ALA A 198 -20.61 -9.66 -3.79
N VAL A 199 -19.72 -8.76 -3.34
CA VAL A 199 -20.03 -7.81 -2.26
C VAL A 199 -21.17 -6.88 -2.66
N GLU A 200 -21.18 -6.33 -3.87
CA GLU A 200 -22.27 -5.49 -4.38
C GLU A 200 -23.61 -6.24 -4.31
N LYS A 201 -23.66 -7.50 -4.76
CA LYS A 201 -24.88 -8.30 -4.73
C LYS A 201 -25.37 -8.61 -3.32
N MET A 202 -24.48 -8.87 -2.39
CA MET A 202 -24.87 -9.05 -0.96
C MET A 202 -25.41 -7.75 -0.35
N ARG A 203 -24.83 -6.61 -0.70
CA ARG A 203 -25.31 -5.29 -0.26
C ARG A 203 -26.66 -4.93 -0.91
N GLU A 204 -26.87 -5.24 -2.19
CA GLU A 204 -28.19 -5.11 -2.84
C GLU A 204 -29.26 -5.98 -2.15
N ARG A 205 -28.88 -7.20 -1.73
CA ARG A 205 -29.77 -8.07 -0.96
C ARG A 205 -30.14 -7.47 0.39
N LEU A 206 -29.16 -6.90 1.11
CA LEU A 206 -29.43 -6.16 2.36
C LEU A 206 -30.42 -5.00 2.14
N VAL A 207 -30.24 -4.20 1.07
CA VAL A 207 -31.18 -3.12 0.73
C VAL A 207 -32.61 -3.66 0.55
N LYS A 208 -32.77 -4.77 -0.19
CA LYS A 208 -34.08 -5.39 -0.41
C LYS A 208 -34.71 -5.88 0.89
N LEU A 209 -33.93 -6.52 1.77
CA LEU A 209 -34.40 -7.01 3.07
C LEU A 209 -34.81 -5.86 3.99
N MET A 210 -34.02 -4.81 4.05
CA MET A 210 -34.31 -3.64 4.88
C MET A 210 -35.54 -2.88 4.36
N ASN A 211 -35.72 -2.71 3.05
CA ASN A 211 -36.93 -2.11 2.50
C ASN A 211 -38.18 -2.93 2.86
N ARG A 212 -38.14 -4.27 2.76
CA ARG A 212 -39.24 -5.13 3.21
C ARG A 212 -39.51 -4.97 4.71
N ALA A 213 -38.49 -4.79 5.54
CA ALA A 213 -38.66 -4.56 6.98
C ALA A 213 -39.28 -3.17 7.27
N ILE A 214 -38.92 -2.15 6.49
CA ILE A 214 -39.45 -0.77 6.60
C ILE A 214 -40.95 -0.75 6.22
N GLU A 215 -41.33 -1.41 5.12
CA GLU A 215 -42.71 -1.48 4.63
C GLU A 215 -43.62 -2.36 5.49
N GLY A 216 -43.09 -3.38 6.14
CA GLY A 216 -43.83 -4.31 7.01
C GLY A 216 -44.09 -3.75 8.41
N ASP A 217 -44.98 -4.40 9.16
CA ASP A 217 -45.36 -3.98 10.52
C ASP A 217 -44.58 -4.67 11.66
N SER A 218 -43.63 -5.55 11.30
CA SER A 218 -42.93 -6.41 12.27
C SER A 218 -41.72 -5.78 12.93
N CYS A 219 -41.22 -4.63 12.43
CA CYS A 219 -40.04 -3.95 12.97
C CYS A 219 -40.42 -2.69 13.76
N PRO A 220 -39.78 -2.44 14.91
CA PRO A 220 -39.91 -1.18 15.65
C PRO A 220 -39.51 0.03 14.77
N ALA A 221 -40.16 1.18 15.04
CA ALA A 221 -39.89 2.43 14.27
C ALA A 221 -38.40 2.81 14.27
N GLU A 222 -37.74 2.75 15.44
CA GLU A 222 -36.30 3.01 15.58
C GLU A 222 -35.43 2.12 14.71
N THR A 223 -35.75 0.84 14.58
CA THR A 223 -35.02 -0.09 13.70
C THR A 223 -35.22 0.26 12.23
N LYS A 224 -36.45 0.69 11.83
CA LYS A 224 -36.73 1.14 10.47
C LYS A 224 -35.93 2.39 10.11
N GLU A 225 -35.80 3.33 11.05
CA GLU A 225 -34.99 4.54 10.87
C GLU A 225 -33.51 4.21 10.65
N LEU A 226 -32.94 3.26 11.42
CA LEU A 226 -31.56 2.78 11.23
C LEU A 226 -31.37 2.12 9.86
N PHE A 227 -32.32 1.31 9.42
CA PHE A 227 -32.25 0.68 8.08
C PHE A 227 -32.33 1.71 6.97
N ALA A 228 -33.22 2.71 7.07
CA ALA A 228 -33.30 3.80 6.10
C ALA A 228 -32.03 4.63 6.05
N ALA A 229 -31.44 4.94 7.21
CA ALA A 229 -30.17 5.63 7.32
C ALA A 229 -29.03 4.83 6.63
N TRP A 230 -28.98 3.50 6.87
CA TRP A 230 -27.97 2.67 6.23
C TRP A 230 -28.13 2.61 4.72
N ILE A 231 -29.37 2.49 4.20
CA ILE A 231 -29.63 2.51 2.77
C ILE A 231 -29.13 3.81 2.12
N ALA A 232 -29.36 4.94 2.79
CA ALA A 232 -28.92 6.25 2.31
C ALA A 232 -27.39 6.42 2.33
N ASP A 233 -26.75 5.97 3.41
CA ASP A 233 -25.34 6.24 3.69
C ASP A 233 -24.41 5.03 3.49
N LYS A 234 -24.91 3.91 2.94
CA LYS A 234 -24.15 2.64 2.84
C LYS A 234 -22.79 2.78 2.16
N ASP A 235 -22.64 3.70 1.22
CA ASP A 235 -21.41 3.92 0.45
C ASP A 235 -20.46 4.94 1.10
N ASN A 236 -20.87 5.55 2.21
CA ASN A 236 -19.99 6.31 3.08
C ASN A 236 -19.32 5.38 4.10
N THR A 237 -17.99 5.36 4.13
CA THR A 237 -17.22 4.43 4.96
C THR A 237 -17.50 4.58 6.43
N GLU A 238 -17.35 5.80 7.00
CA GLU A 238 -17.49 6.10 8.42
C GLU A 238 -18.93 5.82 8.90
N ARG A 239 -19.93 6.28 8.12
CA ARG A 239 -21.34 6.05 8.43
C ARG A 239 -21.70 4.55 8.35
N SER A 240 -21.16 3.82 7.41
CA SER A 240 -21.42 2.37 7.30
C SER A 240 -20.87 1.59 8.51
N ILE A 241 -19.75 2.02 9.09
CA ILE A 241 -19.16 1.45 10.31
C ILE A 241 -20.03 1.78 11.53
N GLU A 242 -20.44 3.04 11.67
CA GLU A 242 -21.30 3.48 12.77
C GLU A 242 -22.66 2.75 12.77
N LEU A 243 -23.28 2.64 11.60
CA LEU A 243 -24.59 2.00 11.44
C LEU A 243 -24.50 0.48 11.60
N GLU A 244 -23.42 -0.16 11.14
CA GLU A 244 -23.17 -1.58 11.39
C GLU A 244 -23.15 -1.89 12.91
N ALA A 245 -22.43 -1.06 13.67
CA ALA A 245 -22.32 -1.22 15.12
C ALA A 245 -23.67 -1.10 15.85
N GLN A 246 -24.62 -0.35 15.29
CA GLN A 246 -25.98 -0.19 15.85
C GLN A 246 -26.93 -1.30 15.35
N ILE A 247 -26.89 -1.62 14.06
CA ILE A 247 -27.80 -2.58 13.41
C ILE A 247 -27.49 -4.02 13.83
N THR A 248 -26.22 -4.41 13.85
CA THR A 248 -25.81 -5.82 14.08
C THR A 248 -26.31 -6.39 15.41
N PRO A 249 -26.21 -5.70 16.55
CA PRO A 249 -26.76 -6.21 17.81
C PRO A 249 -28.30 -6.40 17.79
N ILE A 250 -29.02 -5.47 17.15
CA ILE A 250 -30.48 -5.51 17.06
C ILE A 250 -30.93 -6.71 16.23
N VAL A 251 -30.37 -6.90 15.04
CA VAL A 251 -30.77 -8.01 14.16
C VAL A 251 -30.39 -9.37 14.72
N LYS A 252 -29.24 -9.48 15.41
CA LYS A 252 -28.83 -10.70 16.10
C LYS A 252 -29.78 -11.05 17.27
N ALA A 253 -30.17 -10.08 18.08
CA ALA A 253 -31.09 -10.29 19.21
C ALA A 253 -32.51 -10.69 18.76
N ASN A 254 -32.90 -10.40 17.54
CA ASN A 254 -34.20 -10.71 16.98
C ASN A 254 -34.18 -11.84 15.93
N ALA A 255 -33.04 -12.49 15.69
CA ALA A 255 -32.86 -13.49 14.65
C ALA A 255 -33.79 -14.70 14.78
N ASP A 256 -34.08 -15.13 16.03
CA ASP A 256 -34.98 -16.26 16.28
C ASP A 256 -36.45 -15.91 16.11
N LYS A 257 -36.84 -14.62 16.12
CA LYS A 257 -38.22 -14.15 16.07
C LYS A 257 -38.62 -13.55 14.74
N CYS A 258 -37.64 -13.18 13.91
CA CYS A 258 -37.85 -12.48 12.64
C CYS A 258 -36.92 -13.03 11.57
N GLU A 259 -37.48 -13.68 10.55
CA GLU A 259 -36.68 -14.26 9.46
C GLU A 259 -35.87 -13.18 8.68
N ILE A 260 -36.43 -11.96 8.53
CA ILE A 260 -35.68 -10.84 7.92
C ILE A 260 -34.49 -10.46 8.79
N CYS A 261 -34.67 -10.37 10.12
CA CYS A 261 -33.56 -10.08 11.03
C CYS A 261 -32.48 -11.16 10.99
N LYS A 262 -32.88 -12.43 10.95
CA LYS A 262 -31.97 -13.57 10.83
C LYS A 262 -31.13 -13.50 9.53
N GLU A 263 -31.78 -13.17 8.43
CA GLU A 263 -31.11 -13.05 7.15
C GLU A 263 -30.14 -11.84 7.14
N ILE A 264 -30.56 -10.66 7.64
CA ILE A 264 -29.68 -9.49 7.77
C ILE A 264 -28.51 -9.81 8.72
N ALA A 265 -28.74 -10.51 9.83
CA ALA A 265 -27.69 -10.92 10.76
C ALA A 265 -26.63 -11.82 10.08
N SER A 266 -27.07 -12.75 9.22
CA SER A 266 -26.14 -13.60 8.43
C SER A 266 -25.31 -12.84 7.41
N LEU A 267 -25.78 -11.69 6.97
CA LEU A 267 -25.13 -10.79 6.01
C LEU A 267 -24.47 -9.58 6.67
N SER A 268 -24.42 -9.51 7.99
CA SER A 268 -23.93 -8.32 8.72
C SER A 268 -22.52 -7.89 8.35
N GLN A 269 -21.66 -8.83 7.95
CA GLN A 269 -20.31 -8.53 7.45
C GLN A 269 -20.28 -7.63 6.21
N TYR A 270 -21.39 -7.50 5.46
CA TYR A 270 -21.51 -6.64 4.28
C TYR A 270 -22.10 -5.26 4.58
N LEU A 271 -22.48 -4.98 5.81
CA LEU A 271 -22.97 -3.66 6.23
C LEU A 271 -21.88 -2.60 6.11
N ILE A 272 -20.64 -2.93 6.45
CA ILE A 272 -19.49 -2.03 6.26
C ILE A 272 -19.07 -1.99 4.81
N LYS A 273 -18.83 -0.78 4.27
CA LYS A 273 -18.26 -0.58 2.94
C LYS A 273 -16.88 -1.25 2.88
N LYS A 274 -16.69 -2.23 2.00
CA LYS A 274 -15.42 -2.90 1.80
C LYS A 274 -14.45 -2.04 1.01
N SER A 275 -13.15 -2.25 1.23
CA SER A 275 -12.06 -1.70 0.43
C SER A 275 -11.44 -2.83 -0.37
N GLN A 276 -11.73 -2.90 -1.67
CA GLN A 276 -11.24 -3.97 -2.55
C GLN A 276 -9.90 -3.57 -3.15
N TRP A 277 -8.89 -4.40 -2.94
CA TRP A 277 -7.56 -4.26 -3.53
C TRP A 277 -7.21 -5.48 -4.36
N ILE A 278 -6.72 -5.23 -5.58
CA ILE A 278 -6.18 -6.22 -6.50
C ILE A 278 -4.68 -5.99 -6.54
N ILE A 279 -3.89 -6.96 -6.08
CA ILE A 279 -2.45 -6.81 -5.92
C ILE A 279 -1.72 -7.78 -6.85
N GLY A 280 -0.79 -7.25 -7.66
CA GLY A 280 0.01 -8.07 -8.55
C GLY A 280 1.34 -7.44 -8.89
N GLY A 281 2.31 -8.28 -9.28
CA GLY A 281 3.60 -7.83 -9.81
C GLY A 281 3.51 -7.36 -11.26
N ASP A 282 4.63 -6.89 -11.79
CA ASP A 282 4.71 -6.41 -13.17
C ASP A 282 4.44 -7.52 -14.22
N GLY A 283 4.88 -8.74 -14.00
CA GLY A 283 4.58 -9.85 -14.91
C GLY A 283 3.09 -10.10 -15.09
N ALA A 284 2.33 -10.10 -14.00
CA ALA A 284 0.88 -10.22 -14.04
C ALA A 284 0.24 -9.01 -14.74
N SER A 285 0.64 -7.79 -14.37
CA SER A 285 -0.04 -6.56 -14.79
C SER A 285 0.37 -6.07 -16.17
N TYR A 286 1.63 -6.20 -16.57
CA TYR A 286 2.15 -5.70 -17.85
C TYR A 286 2.06 -6.73 -18.98
N ASP A 287 2.04 -8.02 -18.64
CA ASP A 287 2.18 -9.13 -19.58
C ASP A 287 0.96 -10.03 -19.59
N ILE A 288 0.98 -11.13 -18.82
CA ILE A 288 0.04 -12.22 -19.01
C ILE A 288 -1.39 -11.87 -18.56
N GLY A 289 -1.55 -11.12 -17.46
CA GLY A 289 -2.86 -10.68 -16.96
C GLY A 289 -3.31 -9.31 -17.47
N PHE A 290 -2.58 -8.70 -18.45
CA PHE A 290 -2.91 -7.36 -18.93
C PHE A 290 -4.32 -7.27 -19.53
N GLY A 291 -4.77 -8.30 -20.23
CA GLY A 291 -6.13 -8.32 -20.82
C GLY A 291 -7.24 -8.24 -19.76
N GLY A 292 -7.09 -8.98 -18.66
CA GLY A 292 -8.01 -8.92 -17.53
C GLY A 292 -7.93 -7.59 -16.76
N LEU A 293 -6.71 -7.06 -16.56
CA LEU A 293 -6.52 -5.74 -15.97
C LEU A 293 -7.24 -4.66 -16.80
N ASP A 294 -7.05 -4.66 -18.11
CA ASP A 294 -7.70 -3.73 -19.03
C ASP A 294 -9.23 -3.82 -18.93
N HIS A 295 -9.78 -5.06 -18.92
CA HIS A 295 -11.21 -5.30 -18.75
C HIS A 295 -11.75 -4.76 -17.41
N VAL A 296 -11.01 -4.94 -16.31
CA VAL A 296 -11.41 -4.43 -15.00
C VAL A 296 -11.43 -2.91 -14.98
N LEU A 297 -10.42 -2.25 -15.57
CA LEU A 297 -10.41 -0.79 -15.71
C LEU A 297 -11.60 -0.31 -16.56
N ALA A 298 -11.91 -1.03 -17.66
CA ALA A 298 -13.04 -0.72 -18.52
C ALA A 298 -14.40 -0.92 -17.86
N SER A 299 -14.48 -1.71 -16.78
CA SER A 299 -15.75 -2.02 -16.10
C SER A 299 -16.36 -0.82 -15.36
N GLY A 300 -15.59 0.21 -15.05
CA GLY A 300 -16.04 1.36 -14.25
C GLY A 300 -16.34 1.03 -12.78
N LYS A 301 -16.02 -0.17 -12.30
CA LYS A 301 -16.30 -0.61 -10.93
C LYS A 301 -15.32 -0.03 -9.93
N ASN A 302 -15.79 0.20 -8.70
CA ASN A 302 -14.99 0.73 -7.61
C ASN A 302 -14.03 -0.36 -7.07
N VAL A 303 -12.85 -0.44 -7.66
CA VAL A 303 -11.77 -1.35 -7.30
C VAL A 303 -10.43 -0.63 -7.32
N ASN A 304 -9.53 -1.00 -6.43
CA ASN A 304 -8.18 -0.47 -6.39
C ASN A 304 -7.19 -1.52 -6.86
N ILE A 305 -6.35 -1.19 -7.82
CA ILE A 305 -5.30 -2.07 -8.33
C ILE A 305 -3.95 -1.53 -7.87
N LEU A 306 -3.17 -2.35 -7.15
CA LEU A 306 -1.80 -2.07 -6.79
C LEU A 306 -0.86 -2.93 -7.63
N VAL A 307 -0.09 -2.28 -8.49
CA VAL A 307 0.97 -2.91 -9.27
C VAL A 307 2.31 -2.71 -8.55
N LEU A 308 2.89 -3.80 -8.06
CA LEU A 308 4.21 -3.83 -7.44
C LEU A 308 5.25 -4.01 -8.56
N ASP A 309 5.78 -2.90 -9.05
CA ASP A 309 6.66 -2.87 -10.22
C ASP A 309 8.11 -3.10 -9.83
N THR A 310 8.53 -4.35 -9.87
CA THR A 310 9.93 -4.78 -9.69
C THR A 310 10.70 -4.82 -11.01
N GLU A 311 10.07 -4.47 -12.13
CA GLU A 311 10.66 -4.42 -13.47
C GLU A 311 11.18 -5.78 -13.98
N VAL A 312 10.74 -6.88 -13.36
CA VAL A 312 11.15 -8.24 -13.68
C VAL A 312 10.16 -9.26 -13.09
N TYR A 313 9.99 -10.42 -13.71
CA TYR A 313 9.34 -11.57 -13.07
C TYR A 313 10.20 -12.05 -11.89
N SER A 314 10.07 -11.43 -10.73
CA SER A 314 10.98 -11.63 -9.60
C SER A 314 10.88 -13.04 -9.00
N ASN A 315 9.66 -13.52 -8.74
CA ASN A 315 9.43 -14.80 -8.06
C ASN A 315 9.81 -16.02 -8.91
N THR A 316 9.53 -15.98 -10.21
CA THR A 316 9.77 -17.12 -11.12
C THR A 316 11.23 -17.24 -11.56
N GLY A 317 12.08 -16.29 -11.18
CA GLY A 317 13.53 -16.36 -11.35
C GLY A 317 14.16 -15.32 -12.25
N GLY A 318 13.57 -14.13 -12.37
CA GLY A 318 14.20 -12.98 -13.01
C GLY A 318 14.05 -12.92 -14.52
N GLN A 319 12.90 -13.33 -15.08
CA GLN A 319 12.60 -13.18 -16.50
C GLN A 319 12.25 -11.74 -16.85
N ALA A 320 12.57 -11.32 -18.08
CA ALA A 320 12.17 -10.01 -18.58
C ALA A 320 10.66 -9.92 -18.74
N SER A 321 10.08 -8.83 -18.26
CA SER A 321 8.69 -8.42 -18.48
C SER A 321 8.61 -7.24 -19.46
N LYS A 322 7.41 -6.80 -19.81
CA LYS A 322 7.21 -5.52 -20.52
C LYS A 322 7.52 -4.30 -19.64
N ALA A 323 7.60 -4.50 -18.32
CA ALA A 323 8.08 -3.50 -17.38
C ALA A 323 9.61 -3.38 -17.33
N THR A 324 10.36 -4.38 -17.79
CA THR A 324 11.83 -4.36 -17.77
C THR A 324 12.35 -3.24 -18.66
N PRO A 325 13.18 -2.31 -18.15
CA PRO A 325 13.68 -1.17 -18.90
C PRO A 325 14.76 -1.54 -19.93
N VAL A 326 15.02 -0.62 -20.86
CA VAL A 326 16.12 -0.72 -21.81
C VAL A 326 17.44 -0.85 -21.06
N GLY A 327 18.30 -1.77 -21.51
CA GLY A 327 19.65 -2.01 -20.98
C GLY A 327 19.69 -2.92 -19.76
N ALA A 328 18.57 -3.23 -19.10
CA ALA A 328 18.57 -4.16 -17.98
C ALA A 328 18.72 -5.61 -18.43
N ILE A 329 19.64 -6.36 -17.81
CA ILE A 329 19.72 -7.83 -17.96
C ILE A 329 18.56 -8.48 -17.20
N ALA A 330 17.95 -9.46 -17.84
CA ALA A 330 17.04 -10.42 -17.25
C ALA A 330 17.12 -11.73 -18.04
N LYS A 331 16.54 -12.82 -17.51
CA LYS A 331 16.37 -14.02 -18.34
C LYS A 331 15.55 -13.67 -19.58
N PHE A 332 15.92 -14.17 -20.73
CA PHE A 332 15.45 -13.82 -22.08
C PHE A 332 15.88 -12.44 -22.59
N ALA A 333 16.72 -11.72 -21.83
CA ALA A 333 17.36 -10.47 -22.23
C ALA A 333 18.82 -10.42 -21.74
N ALA A 334 19.61 -11.45 -22.05
CA ALA A 334 20.97 -11.65 -21.51
C ALA A 334 21.97 -10.54 -21.88
N ALA A 335 21.82 -9.90 -23.05
CA ALA A 335 22.65 -8.78 -23.49
C ALA A 335 22.01 -7.41 -23.21
N GLY A 336 21.06 -7.34 -22.28
CA GLY A 336 20.25 -6.16 -21.99
C GLY A 336 19.02 -6.04 -22.89
N LYS A 337 17.90 -5.62 -22.30
CA LYS A 337 16.65 -5.43 -23.05
C LYS A 337 16.78 -4.28 -24.04
N ARG A 338 16.32 -4.49 -25.27
CA ARG A 338 16.46 -3.52 -26.36
C ARG A 338 15.21 -2.65 -26.59
N VAL A 339 14.04 -3.10 -26.12
CA VAL A 339 12.78 -2.38 -26.31
C VAL A 339 12.39 -1.62 -25.05
N ARG A 340 11.68 -0.51 -25.25
CA ARG A 340 11.22 0.38 -24.16
C ARG A 340 10.27 -0.33 -23.22
N LYS A 341 10.28 0.10 -21.95
CA LYS A 341 9.28 -0.26 -20.95
C LYS A 341 7.90 0.20 -21.41
N LYS A 342 6.90 -0.67 -21.28
CA LYS A 342 5.48 -0.33 -21.47
C LYS A 342 5.07 0.71 -20.43
N ASP A 343 4.37 1.74 -20.83
CA ASP A 343 3.84 2.75 -19.92
C ASP A 343 2.40 2.39 -19.55
N LEU A 344 2.27 1.56 -18.52
CA LEU A 344 0.97 1.05 -18.07
C LEU A 344 0.08 2.17 -17.53
N GLY A 345 0.66 3.14 -16.85
CA GLY A 345 -0.07 4.26 -16.25
C GLY A 345 -0.67 5.19 -17.31
N LEU A 346 0.09 5.54 -18.35
CA LEU A 346 -0.45 6.32 -19.46
C LEU A 346 -1.55 5.56 -20.22
N ILE A 347 -1.37 4.25 -20.43
CA ILE A 347 -2.42 3.42 -21.06
C ILE A 347 -3.70 3.48 -20.22
N ALA A 348 -3.62 3.25 -18.91
CA ALA A 348 -4.77 3.30 -18.03
C ALA A 348 -5.44 4.69 -18.00
N SER A 349 -4.65 5.77 -18.03
CA SER A 349 -5.19 7.15 -18.00
C SER A 349 -5.99 7.51 -19.28
N THR A 350 -5.80 6.77 -20.39
CA THR A 350 -6.57 7.01 -21.62
C THR A 350 -8.05 6.71 -21.52
N TYR A 351 -8.48 5.95 -20.50
CA TYR A 351 -9.90 5.77 -20.20
C TYR A 351 -10.61 7.06 -19.75
N GLY A 352 -9.87 8.05 -19.22
CA GLY A 352 -10.42 9.32 -18.77
C GLY A 352 -11.16 9.27 -17.42
N TYR A 353 -11.65 8.11 -17.00
CA TYR A 353 -12.38 7.90 -15.74
C TYR A 353 -11.65 6.93 -14.77
N VAL A 354 -10.43 6.53 -15.06
CA VAL A 354 -9.61 5.70 -14.17
C VAL A 354 -8.67 6.59 -13.38
N TYR A 355 -8.69 6.47 -12.05
CA TYR A 355 -7.67 7.11 -11.23
C TYR A 355 -6.34 6.41 -11.43
N CYS A 356 -5.29 7.15 -11.77
CA CYS A 356 -3.97 6.59 -11.99
C CYS A 356 -2.92 7.30 -11.13
N ALA A 357 -1.98 6.54 -10.56
CA ALA A 357 -0.84 7.12 -9.86
C ALA A 357 0.43 6.29 -10.10
N GLN A 358 1.55 6.98 -10.16
CA GLN A 358 2.88 6.37 -10.16
C GLN A 358 3.65 6.90 -8.96
N VAL A 359 4.11 5.98 -8.11
CA VAL A 359 4.66 6.29 -6.79
C VAL A 359 6.01 5.61 -6.55
N ALA A 360 6.79 6.16 -5.63
CA ALA A 360 7.99 5.55 -5.07
C ALA A 360 8.11 6.01 -3.61
N MET A 361 7.88 5.09 -2.68
CA MET A 361 7.75 5.40 -1.24
C MET A 361 9.02 6.06 -0.68
N GLY A 362 10.19 5.57 -1.07
CA GLY A 362 11.47 6.11 -0.63
C GLY A 362 11.75 7.52 -1.14
N ALA A 363 11.21 7.87 -2.30
CA ALA A 363 11.37 9.20 -2.89
C ALA A 363 10.43 10.24 -2.27
N ASP A 364 9.14 9.89 -2.12
CA ASP A 364 8.15 10.77 -1.50
C ASP A 364 7.07 9.97 -0.75
N GLN A 365 7.25 9.85 0.56
CA GLN A 365 6.33 9.16 1.46
C GLN A 365 4.95 9.82 1.51
N ALA A 366 4.90 11.16 1.42
CA ALA A 366 3.65 11.92 1.48
C ALA A 366 2.84 11.77 0.18
N GLN A 367 3.51 11.78 -0.98
CA GLN A 367 2.89 11.54 -2.27
C GLN A 367 2.30 10.12 -2.35
N THR A 368 3.05 9.12 -1.88
CA THR A 368 2.59 7.72 -1.81
C THR A 368 1.33 7.58 -0.95
N LEU A 369 1.34 8.15 0.27
CA LEU A 369 0.16 8.13 1.14
C LEU A 369 -1.03 8.85 0.50
N LYS A 370 -0.78 9.99 -0.15
CA LYS A 370 -1.80 10.77 -0.84
C LYS A 370 -2.42 9.99 -2.00
N ALA A 371 -1.60 9.33 -2.82
CA ALA A 371 -2.07 8.52 -3.94
C ALA A 371 -2.96 7.35 -3.47
N ILE A 372 -2.56 6.63 -2.42
CA ILE A 372 -3.34 5.52 -1.84
C ILE A 372 -4.67 6.03 -1.29
N ARG A 373 -4.67 7.16 -0.59
CA ARG A 373 -5.89 7.76 -0.04
C ARG A 373 -6.84 8.27 -1.13
N GLU A 374 -6.31 8.90 -2.17
CA GLU A 374 -7.10 9.39 -3.30
C GLU A 374 -7.71 8.22 -4.09
N ALA A 375 -6.94 7.15 -4.34
CA ALA A 375 -7.41 5.95 -5.02
C ALA A 375 -8.59 5.29 -4.28
N GLU A 376 -8.48 5.11 -2.98
CA GLU A 376 -9.53 4.46 -2.18
C GLU A 376 -10.77 5.34 -2.01
N ALA A 377 -10.61 6.66 -2.00
CA ALA A 377 -11.72 7.60 -1.94
C ALA A 377 -12.44 7.80 -3.29
N TYR A 378 -11.78 7.47 -4.40
CA TYR A 378 -12.33 7.60 -5.73
C TYR A 378 -13.45 6.56 -5.99
N ASP A 379 -14.60 7.02 -6.46
CA ASP A 379 -15.72 6.13 -6.79
C ASP A 379 -15.62 5.64 -8.23
N GLY A 380 -14.72 4.72 -8.46
CA GLY A 380 -14.40 4.13 -9.75
C GLY A 380 -13.13 3.29 -9.71
N PRO A 381 -12.68 2.76 -10.84
CA PRO A 381 -11.46 1.97 -10.89
C PRO A 381 -10.22 2.86 -10.67
N SER A 382 -9.30 2.35 -9.87
CA SER A 382 -8.04 3.02 -9.55
C SER A 382 -6.86 2.10 -9.81
N ILE A 383 -5.75 2.64 -10.32
CA ILE A 383 -4.49 1.91 -10.47
C ILE A 383 -3.32 2.71 -9.91
N ILE A 384 -2.55 2.08 -9.02
CA ILE A 384 -1.31 2.63 -8.46
C ILE A 384 -0.15 1.76 -8.91
N ILE A 385 0.84 2.36 -9.57
CA ILE A 385 2.07 1.69 -10.00
C ILE A 385 3.17 2.10 -9.04
N ALA A 386 3.60 1.16 -8.20
CA ALA A 386 4.56 1.38 -7.14
C ALA A 386 5.93 0.80 -7.53
N TYR A 387 6.94 1.66 -7.63
CA TYR A 387 8.32 1.19 -7.83
C TYR A 387 8.79 0.42 -6.61
N ALA A 388 9.24 -0.81 -6.83
CA ALA A 388 9.64 -1.72 -5.77
C ALA A 388 11.02 -2.31 -6.05
N PRO A 389 12.11 -1.74 -5.50
CA PRO A 389 13.43 -2.34 -5.64
C PRO A 389 13.48 -3.80 -5.16
N CYS A 390 14.07 -4.65 -5.97
CA CYS A 390 14.12 -6.10 -5.79
C CYS A 390 15.55 -6.60 -5.71
N ILE A 391 15.77 -7.75 -5.06
CA ILE A 391 17.09 -8.39 -5.03
C ILE A 391 17.60 -8.73 -6.44
N ASN A 392 16.69 -8.96 -7.40
CA ASN A 392 17.04 -9.19 -8.81
C ASN A 392 17.66 -7.96 -9.49
N HIS A 393 17.47 -6.75 -8.95
CA HIS A 393 18.19 -5.55 -9.44
C HIS A 393 19.67 -5.64 -9.11
N GLY A 394 20.02 -6.31 -8.00
CA GLY A 394 21.40 -6.41 -7.54
C GLY A 394 21.93 -5.06 -7.09
N LEU A 395 21.26 -4.39 -6.14
CA LEU A 395 21.72 -3.12 -5.57
C LEU A 395 23.12 -3.31 -4.98
N LYS A 396 24.13 -2.64 -5.55
CA LYS A 396 25.51 -2.72 -5.04
C LYS A 396 25.63 -2.20 -3.59
N ALA A 397 24.76 -1.28 -3.22
CA ALA A 397 24.69 -0.75 -1.86
C ALA A 397 23.93 -1.67 -0.88
N GLY A 398 23.36 -2.80 -1.39
CA GLY A 398 22.54 -3.75 -0.63
C GLY A 398 21.09 -3.32 -0.48
N MET A 399 20.21 -4.29 -0.19
CA MET A 399 18.76 -4.07 -0.08
C MET A 399 18.37 -3.18 1.12
N GLY A 400 19.24 -2.97 2.09
CA GLY A 400 19.05 -1.97 3.14
C GLY A 400 19.06 -0.52 2.63
N LYS A 401 19.29 -0.32 1.34
CA LYS A 401 19.22 0.96 0.64
C LYS A 401 18.08 1.01 -0.40
N SER A 402 17.14 0.07 -0.34
CA SER A 402 16.03 0.04 -1.30
C SER A 402 15.26 1.36 -1.35
N GLN A 403 15.00 1.98 -0.20
CA GLN A 403 14.31 3.28 -0.14
C GLN A 403 15.15 4.43 -0.68
N ALA A 404 16.46 4.43 -0.42
CA ALA A 404 17.38 5.40 -1.00
C ALA A 404 17.54 5.20 -2.53
N GLU A 405 17.41 3.97 -3.01
CA GLU A 405 17.44 3.69 -4.45
C GLU A 405 16.19 4.23 -5.16
N GLU A 406 15.01 4.13 -4.54
CA GLU A 406 13.79 4.80 -5.03
C GLU A 406 13.98 6.32 -5.10
N GLU A 407 14.58 6.94 -4.07
CA GLU A 407 14.88 8.37 -4.06
C GLU A 407 15.84 8.75 -5.21
N LYS A 408 16.91 7.99 -5.41
CA LYS A 408 17.85 8.21 -6.52
C LYS A 408 17.18 8.06 -7.87
N ALA A 409 16.35 7.02 -8.05
CA ALA A 409 15.62 6.77 -9.28
C ALA A 409 14.76 7.97 -9.69
N VAL A 410 14.09 8.58 -8.72
CA VAL A 410 13.26 9.77 -8.97
C VAL A 410 14.12 11.01 -9.21
N LYS A 411 15.17 11.23 -8.42
CA LYS A 411 16.06 12.37 -8.57
C LYS A 411 16.76 12.43 -9.92
N CYS A 412 17.20 11.29 -10.44
CA CYS A 412 17.88 11.22 -11.75
C CYS A 412 16.94 11.06 -12.95
N GLY A 413 15.63 10.98 -12.72
CA GLY A 413 14.64 10.85 -13.79
C GLY A 413 14.48 9.42 -14.34
N TYR A 414 15.00 8.42 -13.65
CA TYR A 414 14.74 7.02 -14.00
C TYR A 414 13.28 6.63 -13.72
N TRP A 415 12.73 7.07 -12.60
CA TRP A 415 11.33 6.94 -12.22
C TRP A 415 10.69 8.31 -12.06
N HIS A 416 9.37 8.42 -12.28
CA HIS A 416 8.63 9.69 -12.20
C HIS A 416 7.42 9.53 -11.29
N LEU A 417 7.13 10.53 -10.48
CA LEU A 417 5.95 10.58 -9.62
C LEU A 417 4.88 11.44 -10.28
N TRP A 418 3.68 10.91 -10.41
CA TRP A 418 2.54 11.64 -10.96
C TRP A 418 1.21 11.02 -10.54
N ARG A 419 0.14 11.78 -10.65
CA ARG A 419 -1.23 11.33 -10.41
C ARG A 419 -2.15 11.88 -11.50
N TYR A 420 -3.12 11.07 -11.89
CA TYR A 420 -4.26 11.45 -12.72
C TYR A 420 -5.53 11.17 -11.93
N ASN A 421 -6.24 12.23 -11.52
CA ASN A 421 -7.46 12.14 -10.74
C ASN A 421 -8.64 12.70 -11.55
N PRO A 422 -9.48 11.84 -12.14
CA PRO A 422 -10.60 12.29 -12.98
C PRO A 422 -11.62 13.16 -12.24
N ALA A 423 -11.76 13.00 -10.91
CA ALA A 423 -12.70 13.80 -10.12
C ALA A 423 -12.40 15.32 -10.17
N LEU A 424 -11.16 15.70 -10.44
CA LEU A 424 -10.76 17.12 -10.56
C LEU A 424 -11.35 17.80 -11.80
N GLU A 425 -11.71 17.04 -12.85
CA GLU A 425 -12.35 17.61 -14.04
C GLU A 425 -13.71 18.22 -13.71
N ALA A 426 -14.48 17.57 -12.83
CA ALA A 426 -15.76 18.10 -12.36
C ALA A 426 -15.61 19.42 -11.58
N GLU A 427 -14.42 19.67 -11.02
CA GLU A 427 -14.07 20.92 -10.34
C GLU A 427 -13.45 21.96 -11.30
N GLY A 428 -13.36 21.67 -12.60
CA GLY A 428 -12.71 22.52 -13.60
C GLY A 428 -11.18 22.60 -13.46
N LYS A 429 -10.58 21.61 -12.76
CA LYS A 429 -9.14 21.52 -12.52
C LYS A 429 -8.50 20.50 -13.46
N ASN A 430 -7.19 20.65 -13.70
CA ASN A 430 -6.45 19.64 -14.44
C ASN A 430 -6.40 18.32 -13.66
N PRO A 431 -6.87 17.21 -14.23
CA PRO A 431 -6.79 15.90 -13.57
C PRO A 431 -5.34 15.40 -13.41
N PHE A 432 -4.40 15.83 -14.29
CA PHE A 432 -3.03 15.37 -14.27
C PHE A 432 -2.13 16.27 -13.40
N THR A 433 -1.43 15.66 -12.47
CA THR A 433 -0.42 16.31 -11.61
C THR A 433 0.90 15.59 -11.75
N LEU A 434 1.93 16.29 -12.21
CA LEU A 434 3.30 15.81 -12.18
C LEU A 434 3.92 16.19 -10.83
N ASP A 435 4.07 15.20 -9.94
CA ASP A 435 4.60 15.39 -8.59
C ASP A 435 6.14 15.44 -8.57
N SER A 436 6.81 14.82 -9.54
CA SER A 436 8.27 14.89 -9.70
C SER A 436 8.72 16.31 -10.04
N LYS A 437 9.80 16.74 -9.38
CA LYS A 437 10.57 17.92 -9.80
C LYS A 437 11.33 17.63 -11.10
N GLU A 438 11.91 18.67 -11.69
CA GLU A 438 12.86 18.51 -12.82
C GLU A 438 14.01 17.60 -12.39
N PRO A 439 14.26 16.48 -13.10
CA PRO A 439 15.31 15.55 -12.73
C PRO A 439 16.71 16.10 -12.94
N ASP A 440 17.62 15.68 -12.09
CA ASP A 440 19.06 15.84 -12.32
C ASP A 440 19.59 14.70 -13.20
N TRP A 441 19.52 14.89 -14.50
CA TRP A 441 19.95 13.91 -15.50
C TRP A 441 21.43 13.51 -15.40
N SER A 442 22.27 14.33 -14.75
CA SER A 442 23.71 14.01 -14.58
C SER A 442 23.92 12.76 -13.73
N GLY A 443 22.98 12.45 -12.84
CA GLY A 443 23.02 11.25 -12.00
C GLY A 443 22.49 9.96 -12.66
N PHE A 444 21.91 10.04 -13.89
CA PHE A 444 21.23 8.90 -14.49
C PHE A 444 22.15 7.71 -14.77
N GLN A 445 23.30 7.96 -15.38
CA GLN A 445 24.27 6.91 -15.69
C GLN A 445 24.88 6.28 -14.44
N ASP A 446 25.06 7.04 -13.37
CA ASP A 446 25.58 6.53 -12.10
C ASP A 446 24.52 5.71 -11.36
N PHE A 447 23.24 6.04 -11.48
CA PHE A 447 22.13 5.20 -11.02
C PHE A 447 22.19 3.82 -11.69
N LEU A 448 22.28 3.75 -13.02
CA LEU A 448 22.38 2.47 -13.74
C LEU A 448 23.58 1.64 -13.27
N LYS A 449 24.74 2.26 -13.10
CA LYS A 449 25.96 1.59 -12.62
C LYS A 449 25.84 1.09 -11.18
N GLY A 450 24.90 1.61 -10.41
CA GLY A 450 24.58 1.21 -9.03
C GLY A 450 23.92 -0.15 -8.93
N GLU A 451 23.35 -0.67 -10.01
CA GLU A 451 22.64 -1.94 -10.05
C GLU A 451 23.38 -2.98 -10.91
N VAL A 452 23.47 -4.22 -10.41
CA VAL A 452 24.17 -5.32 -11.09
C VAL A 452 23.53 -5.65 -12.44
N ARG A 453 22.20 -5.54 -12.57
CA ARG A 453 21.48 -5.81 -13.82
C ARG A 453 21.90 -4.90 -14.97
N TYR A 454 22.49 -3.74 -14.72
CA TYR A 454 23.10 -2.85 -15.71
C TYR A 454 24.62 -2.99 -15.73
N ALA A 455 25.26 -3.02 -14.58
CA ALA A 455 26.72 -3.11 -14.49
C ALA A 455 27.28 -4.38 -15.16
N SER A 456 26.51 -5.46 -15.16
CA SER A 456 26.88 -6.71 -15.85
C SER A 456 26.88 -6.57 -17.36
N VAL A 457 25.97 -5.76 -17.95
CA VAL A 457 25.99 -5.46 -19.40
C VAL A 457 27.28 -4.75 -19.76
N MET A 458 27.68 -3.73 -18.99
CA MET A 458 28.94 -3.02 -19.23
C MET A 458 30.15 -3.93 -19.22
N LYS A 459 30.15 -4.96 -18.35
CA LYS A 459 31.27 -5.90 -18.25
C LYS A 459 31.31 -6.92 -19.39
N GLN A 460 30.12 -7.42 -19.78
CA GLN A 460 30.02 -8.53 -20.74
C GLN A 460 29.87 -8.07 -22.18
N TYR A 461 29.22 -6.92 -22.39
CA TYR A 461 28.87 -6.35 -23.70
C TYR A 461 29.11 -4.83 -23.71
N PRO A 462 30.39 -4.39 -23.62
CA PRO A 462 30.69 -2.96 -23.41
C PRO A 462 30.21 -2.04 -24.52
N GLN A 463 30.24 -2.48 -25.77
CA GLN A 463 29.79 -1.70 -26.92
C GLN A 463 28.28 -1.53 -26.90
N GLU A 464 27.54 -2.63 -26.73
CA GLU A 464 26.09 -2.62 -26.65
C GLU A 464 25.60 -1.83 -25.39
N ALA A 465 26.37 -1.88 -24.30
CA ALA A 465 26.05 -1.17 -23.08
C ALA A 465 26.00 0.34 -23.26
N GLU A 466 26.97 0.91 -24.00
CA GLU A 466 27.02 2.34 -24.29
C GLU A 466 25.77 2.81 -25.04
N GLU A 467 25.41 2.09 -26.11
CA GLU A 467 24.21 2.38 -26.90
C GLU A 467 22.92 2.22 -26.07
N LEU A 468 22.81 1.12 -25.32
CA LEU A 468 21.61 0.82 -24.51
C LEU A 468 21.42 1.82 -23.38
N PHE A 469 22.49 2.24 -22.71
CA PHE A 469 22.38 3.18 -21.60
C PHE A 469 22.05 4.58 -22.05
N LYS A 470 22.56 4.98 -23.23
CA LYS A 470 22.14 6.21 -23.90
C LYS A 470 20.65 6.15 -24.27
N ALA A 471 20.22 5.04 -24.87
CA ALA A 471 18.81 4.83 -25.22
C ALA A 471 17.90 4.79 -23.99
N ALA A 472 18.37 4.23 -22.86
CA ALA A 472 17.63 4.23 -21.60
C ALA A 472 17.40 5.65 -21.07
N GLU A 473 18.44 6.50 -21.09
CA GLU A 473 18.34 7.90 -20.67
C GLU A 473 17.44 8.72 -21.60
N GLU A 474 17.58 8.56 -22.90
CA GLU A 474 16.72 9.21 -23.90
C GLU A 474 15.24 8.79 -23.71
N ASN A 475 14.99 7.53 -23.41
CA ASN A 475 13.65 7.04 -23.11
C ASN A 475 13.09 7.64 -21.80
N ALA A 476 13.89 7.75 -20.75
CA ALA A 476 13.49 8.37 -19.50
C ALA A 476 13.14 9.86 -19.70
N LYS A 477 13.95 10.60 -20.47
CA LYS A 477 13.66 11.99 -20.87
C LYS A 477 12.38 12.10 -21.69
N TRP A 478 12.17 11.18 -22.62
CA TRP A 478 10.94 11.12 -23.41
C TRP A 478 9.70 10.91 -22.54
N ARG A 479 9.75 9.97 -21.57
CA ARG A 479 8.66 9.73 -20.63
C ARG A 479 8.36 10.97 -19.78
N TYR A 480 9.40 11.58 -19.19
CA TYR A 480 9.23 12.80 -18.42
C TYR A 480 8.55 13.91 -19.22
N ASN A 481 8.99 14.13 -20.46
CA ASN A 481 8.36 15.11 -21.34
C ASN A 481 6.92 14.75 -21.73
N SER A 482 6.60 13.46 -21.84
CA SER A 482 5.23 13.00 -22.06
C SER A 482 4.32 13.32 -20.88
N TYR A 483 4.82 13.21 -19.66
CA TYR A 483 4.08 13.57 -18.44
C TYR A 483 3.97 15.10 -18.24
N LYS A 484 4.88 15.89 -18.78
CA LYS A 484 4.77 17.37 -18.76
C LYS A 484 3.68 17.91 -19.70
N ARG A 485 3.40 17.24 -20.80
CA ARG A 485 2.42 17.70 -21.79
C ARG A 485 1.01 17.90 -21.22
N PRO A 486 0.40 16.93 -20.51
CA PRO A 486 -0.92 17.13 -19.93
C PRO A 486 -0.99 18.30 -18.94
N VAL A 487 0.09 18.59 -18.22
CA VAL A 487 0.16 19.72 -17.29
C VAL A 487 0.13 21.04 -18.04
N SER A 488 0.75 21.14 -19.23
CA SER A 488 0.84 22.41 -19.98
C SER A 488 -0.44 22.77 -20.74
N TYR A 489 -1.33 21.82 -21.04
CA TYR A 489 -2.57 22.09 -21.77
C TYR A 489 -3.63 22.87 -20.97
N THR A 490 -3.49 22.98 -19.66
CA THR A 490 -4.43 23.75 -18.80
C THR A 490 -4.37 25.26 -19.01
N HIS A 491 -3.37 25.78 -19.68
CA HIS A 491 -3.26 27.21 -19.96
C HIS A 491 -3.91 27.64 -21.28
N LEU A 492 -4.56 26.72 -22.01
CA LEU A 492 -5.19 26.97 -23.32
C LEU A 492 -6.73 26.88 -23.31
N ARG A 493 -7.36 26.83 -22.13
CA ARG A 493 -8.83 26.90 -21.99
C ARG A 493 -9.27 28.15 -21.24
#